data_c6bc4fa1f389949eb5f9f45bc49dbdc7
#
_entry.id   c6bc4fa1f389949eb5f9f45bc49dbdc7
#
_cell.length_a   1.000
_cell.length_b   1.000
_cell.length_c   1.000
_cell.angle_alpha   90.00
_cell.angle_beta   90.00
_cell.angle_gamma   90.00
#
_symmetry.space_group_name_H-M   'P 1'
#
loop_
_entity.id
_entity.type
_entity.pdbx_description
1 polymer ?
#
loop_
_entity_poly.entity_id
_entity_poly.type
_entity_poly.pdbx_seq_one_letter_code
_entity_poly.pdbx_strand_id
1 'polypeptide(L)'
;MGKSALLIAIGMSLIVAFFTMRLQSNSREGLDSTINMFTSTQARLIANSGIEVFLEKMRRDKSLKGTFAGNEVLDGEYDIYITGPDSALTIRSVGSYMNVTHETIVDASREPVPFPTAPSALYVSTAAIQNVKMNGNFTVSCFNHDKD
;
A
#
# COMPACT_ATOMS: atom_id res chain seq x y z
N MET A 1 44.33 -54.83 -17.78
CA MET A 1 44.18 -53.53 -17.02
C MET A 1 43.07 -52.59 -17.56
N GLY A 2 42.47 -52.76 -18.74
CA GLY A 2 41.43 -51.86 -19.25
C GLY A 2 40.03 -51.93 -18.63
N LYS A 3 39.62 -53.09 -18.11
CA LYS A 3 38.25 -53.28 -17.60
C LYS A 3 37.96 -52.51 -16.32
N SER A 4 38.92 -52.41 -15.41
CA SER A 4 38.79 -51.66 -14.15
C SER A 4 38.72 -50.15 -14.39
N ALA A 5 39.52 -49.61 -15.32
CA ALA A 5 39.50 -48.20 -15.67
C ALA A 5 38.16 -47.80 -16.29
N LEU A 6 37.58 -48.65 -17.12
CA LEU A 6 36.26 -48.39 -17.74
C LEU A 6 35.14 -48.36 -16.72
N LEU A 7 35.16 -49.25 -15.73
CA LEU A 7 34.18 -49.26 -14.64
C LEU A 7 34.27 -48.02 -13.77
N ILE A 8 35.50 -47.55 -13.46
CA ILE A 8 35.71 -46.31 -12.69
C ILE A 8 35.22 -45.10 -13.48
N ALA A 9 35.50 -45.04 -14.79
CA ALA A 9 35.05 -43.91 -15.61
C ALA A 9 33.52 -43.83 -15.70
N ILE A 10 32.84 -44.99 -15.86
CA ILE A 10 31.37 -45.05 -15.87
C ILE A 10 30.83 -44.61 -14.48
N GLY A 11 31.40 -45.11 -13.39
CA GLY A 11 30.99 -44.74 -12.04
C GLY A 11 31.12 -43.25 -11.75
N MET A 12 32.26 -42.65 -12.13
CA MET A 12 32.47 -41.20 -12.01
C MET A 12 31.47 -40.38 -12.87
N SER A 13 31.23 -40.80 -14.10
CA SER A 13 30.24 -40.15 -14.98
C SER A 13 28.85 -40.13 -14.38
N LEU A 14 28.41 -41.26 -13.79
CA LEU A 14 27.10 -41.35 -13.11
C LEU A 14 27.03 -40.40 -11.89
N ILE A 15 28.09 -40.34 -11.09
CA ILE A 15 28.15 -39.47 -9.95
C ILE A 15 28.05 -37.98 -10.40
N VAL A 16 28.84 -37.57 -11.40
CA VAL A 16 28.79 -36.22 -11.95
C VAL A 16 27.41 -35.87 -12.52
N ALA A 17 26.80 -36.80 -13.29
CA ALA A 17 25.46 -36.60 -13.81
C ALA A 17 24.41 -36.42 -12.71
N PHE A 18 24.50 -37.20 -11.64
CA PHE A 18 23.60 -37.08 -10.49
C PHE A 18 23.76 -35.73 -9.77
N PHE A 19 24.99 -35.30 -9.52
CA PHE A 19 25.26 -33.98 -8.92
C PHE A 19 24.76 -32.83 -9.80
N THR A 20 24.96 -32.91 -11.13
CA THR A 20 24.49 -31.89 -12.05
C THR A 20 22.97 -31.78 -12.04
N MET A 21 22.26 -32.91 -12.05
CA MET A 21 20.79 -32.93 -11.92
C MET A 21 20.31 -32.30 -10.61
N ARG A 22 20.96 -32.59 -9.49
CA ARG A 22 20.62 -32.01 -8.18
C ARG A 22 20.83 -30.50 -8.14
N LEU A 23 21.98 -30.01 -8.65
CA LEU A 23 22.26 -28.59 -8.72
C LEU A 23 21.25 -27.85 -9.63
N GLN A 24 20.85 -28.45 -10.72
CA GLN A 24 19.87 -27.86 -11.64
C GLN A 24 18.47 -27.80 -11.02
N SER A 25 18.06 -28.81 -10.25
CA SER A 25 16.80 -28.82 -9.52
C SER A 25 16.77 -27.71 -8.47
N ASN A 26 17.79 -27.64 -7.62
CA ASN A 26 17.88 -26.60 -6.57
C ASN A 26 17.91 -25.18 -7.16
N SER A 27 18.57 -24.99 -8.30
CA SER A 27 18.62 -23.68 -8.98
C SER A 27 17.24 -23.28 -9.51
N ARG A 28 16.46 -24.20 -10.05
CA ARG A 28 15.10 -23.93 -10.50
C ARG A 28 14.18 -23.56 -9.35
N GLU A 29 14.22 -24.31 -8.25
CA GLU A 29 13.42 -24.03 -7.05
C GLU A 29 13.76 -22.63 -6.48
N GLY A 30 15.03 -22.24 -6.49
CA GLY A 30 15.48 -20.91 -6.07
C GLY A 30 14.93 -19.79 -6.97
N LEU A 31 14.93 -19.99 -8.28
CA LEU A 31 14.36 -19.04 -9.24
C LEU A 31 12.85 -18.91 -9.08
N ASP A 32 12.13 -20.02 -8.97
CA ASP A 32 10.68 -20.04 -8.78
C ASP A 32 10.28 -19.32 -7.48
N SER A 33 11.01 -19.57 -6.39
CA SER A 33 10.81 -18.87 -5.13
C SER A 33 11.03 -17.35 -5.26
N THR A 34 12.08 -16.94 -5.99
CA THR A 34 12.37 -15.52 -6.21
C THR A 34 11.28 -14.85 -7.06
N ILE A 35 10.82 -15.51 -8.12
CA ILE A 35 9.73 -15.02 -8.97
C ILE A 35 8.44 -14.86 -8.15
N ASN A 36 8.09 -15.88 -7.35
CA ASN A 36 6.91 -15.84 -6.51
C ASN A 36 6.97 -14.72 -5.46
N MET A 37 8.12 -14.50 -4.86
CA MET A 37 8.34 -13.40 -3.92
C MET A 37 8.20 -12.03 -4.62
N PHE A 38 8.76 -11.88 -5.81
CA PHE A 38 8.67 -10.66 -6.59
C PHE A 38 7.22 -10.37 -6.99
N THR A 39 6.51 -11.33 -7.58
CA THR A 39 5.12 -11.15 -8.02
C THR A 39 4.18 -10.85 -6.85
N SER A 40 4.36 -11.53 -5.71
CA SER A 40 3.59 -11.26 -4.49
C SER A 40 3.86 -9.86 -3.95
N THR A 41 5.12 -9.42 -3.95
CA THR A 41 5.48 -8.06 -3.51
C THR A 41 4.89 -7.00 -4.44
N GLN A 42 4.92 -7.22 -5.77
CA GLN A 42 4.30 -6.31 -6.74
C GLN A 42 2.79 -6.23 -6.55
N ALA A 43 2.09 -7.36 -6.42
CA ALA A 43 0.65 -7.36 -6.17
C ALA A 43 0.27 -6.59 -4.89
N ARG A 44 1.09 -6.72 -3.82
CA ARG A 44 0.90 -5.96 -2.59
C ARG A 44 1.13 -4.46 -2.77
N LEU A 45 2.17 -4.07 -3.51
CA LEU A 45 2.44 -2.65 -3.80
C LEU A 45 1.30 -2.04 -4.62
N ILE A 46 0.77 -2.77 -5.60
CA ILE A 46 -0.37 -2.36 -6.41
C ILE A 46 -1.60 -2.14 -5.54
N ALA A 47 -1.93 -3.09 -4.65
CA ALA A 47 -3.04 -2.95 -3.72
C ALA A 47 -2.89 -1.72 -2.80
N ASN A 48 -1.71 -1.51 -2.24
CA ASN A 48 -1.44 -0.36 -1.38
C ASN A 48 -1.51 0.97 -2.14
N SER A 49 -0.93 1.03 -3.34
CA SER A 49 -1.03 2.23 -4.20
C SER A 49 -2.48 2.56 -4.55
N GLY A 50 -3.31 1.53 -4.78
CA GLY A 50 -4.75 1.70 -4.97
C GLY A 50 -5.42 2.40 -3.80
N ILE A 51 -5.10 2.00 -2.55
CA ILE A 51 -5.63 2.64 -1.35
C ILE A 51 -5.19 4.11 -1.27
N GLU A 52 -3.90 4.40 -1.48
CA GLU A 52 -3.38 5.77 -1.39
C GLU A 52 -4.05 6.70 -2.40
N VAL A 53 -4.18 6.26 -3.65
CA VAL A 53 -4.88 7.02 -4.71
C VAL A 53 -6.33 7.29 -4.34
N PHE A 54 -7.02 6.29 -3.79
CA PHE A 54 -8.43 6.45 -3.42
C PHE A 54 -8.63 7.26 -2.14
N LEU A 55 -7.74 7.19 -1.17
CA LEU A 55 -7.74 8.09 0.00
C LEU A 55 -7.61 9.55 -0.44
N GLU A 56 -6.74 9.86 -1.41
CA GLU A 56 -6.61 11.21 -1.95
C GLU A 56 -7.86 11.65 -2.72
N LYS A 57 -8.47 10.76 -3.53
CA LYS A 57 -9.75 11.03 -4.19
C LYS A 57 -10.87 11.31 -3.18
N MET A 58 -10.96 10.51 -2.11
CA MET A 58 -11.96 10.68 -1.04
C MET A 58 -11.73 11.95 -0.21
N ARG A 59 -10.50 12.43 -0.12
CA ARG A 59 -10.19 13.72 0.51
C ARG A 59 -10.80 14.87 -0.26
N ARG A 60 -10.81 14.79 -1.60
CA ARG A 60 -11.41 15.79 -2.49
C ARG A 60 -12.92 15.63 -2.63
N ASP A 61 -13.38 14.40 -2.75
CA ASP A 61 -14.80 14.07 -2.87
C ASP A 61 -15.23 13.13 -1.74
N LYS A 62 -15.92 13.70 -0.75
CA LYS A 62 -16.39 12.98 0.43
C LYS A 62 -17.56 12.03 0.14
N SER A 63 -18.19 12.15 -1.04
CA SER A 63 -19.33 11.31 -1.44
C SER A 63 -18.91 10.01 -2.12
N LEU A 64 -17.60 9.82 -2.36
CA LEU A 64 -17.06 8.68 -3.11
C LEU A 64 -17.29 7.38 -2.34
N LYS A 65 -18.17 6.51 -2.88
CA LYS A 65 -18.49 5.17 -2.38
C LYS A 65 -18.76 4.22 -3.53
N GLY A 66 -18.64 2.93 -3.27
CA GLY A 66 -18.94 1.88 -4.23
C GLY A 66 -17.73 1.09 -4.69
N THR A 67 -17.86 0.49 -5.88
CA THR A 67 -16.83 -0.37 -6.48
C THR A 67 -16.20 0.33 -7.67
N PHE A 68 -14.87 0.34 -7.71
CA PHE A 68 -14.07 0.90 -8.79
C PHE A 68 -13.09 -0.18 -9.26
N ALA A 69 -13.40 -0.78 -10.39
CA ALA A 69 -12.63 -1.90 -10.95
C ALA A 69 -11.80 -1.48 -12.15
N GLY A 70 -10.77 -2.28 -12.47
CA GLY A 70 -9.95 -2.13 -13.66
C GLY A 70 -9.06 -0.90 -13.66
N ASN A 71 -8.57 -0.48 -12.50
CA ASN A 71 -7.59 0.61 -12.44
C ASN A 71 -6.19 0.05 -12.62
N GLU A 72 -5.41 0.63 -13.53
CA GLU A 72 -4.05 0.20 -13.83
C GLU A 72 -3.01 1.00 -13.05
N VAL A 73 -2.01 0.32 -12.51
CA VAL A 73 -0.82 0.91 -11.87
C VAL A 73 0.34 -0.09 -11.88
N LEU A 74 1.56 0.36 -12.11
CA LEU A 74 2.80 -0.47 -12.03
C LEU A 74 2.72 -1.78 -12.83
N ASP A 75 2.17 -1.71 -14.05
CA ASP A 75 1.97 -2.86 -14.95
C ASP A 75 1.03 -3.96 -14.39
N GLY A 76 0.17 -3.61 -13.44
CA GLY A 76 -0.86 -4.47 -12.89
C GLY A 76 -2.17 -3.71 -12.71
N GLU A 77 -3.17 -4.40 -12.17
CA GLU A 77 -4.52 -3.86 -11.98
C GLU A 77 -4.90 -3.88 -10.50
N TYR A 78 -5.77 -2.95 -10.10
CA TYR A 78 -6.38 -2.97 -8.78
C TYR A 78 -7.85 -2.63 -8.82
N ASP A 79 -8.60 -3.28 -7.97
CA ASP A 79 -10.01 -3.03 -7.72
C ASP A 79 -10.19 -2.45 -6.32
N ILE A 80 -11.03 -1.43 -6.20
CA ILE A 80 -11.35 -0.80 -4.92
C ILE A 80 -12.82 -0.98 -4.59
N TYR A 81 -13.07 -1.36 -3.35
CA TYR A 81 -14.39 -1.49 -2.76
C TYR A 81 -14.47 -0.59 -1.52
N ILE A 82 -15.37 0.40 -1.55
CA ILE A 82 -15.57 1.35 -0.45
C ILE A 82 -16.95 1.08 0.14
N THR A 83 -16.99 0.63 1.38
CA THR A 83 -18.19 0.26 2.10
C THR A 83 -18.25 0.93 3.48
N GLY A 84 -19.41 0.99 4.09
CA GLY A 84 -19.61 1.51 5.43
C GLY A 84 -20.36 2.85 5.49
N PRO A 85 -20.74 3.29 6.70
CA PRO A 85 -21.33 4.59 6.95
C PRO A 85 -20.31 5.72 6.76
N ASP A 86 -20.79 6.97 6.64
CA ASP A 86 -19.92 8.13 6.40
C ASP A 86 -18.92 8.41 7.52
N SER A 87 -19.20 7.98 8.74
CA SER A 87 -18.33 8.13 9.90
C SER A 87 -17.21 7.08 9.98
N ALA A 88 -17.43 5.89 9.38
CA ALA A 88 -16.50 4.77 9.43
C ALA A 88 -16.55 3.99 8.11
N LEU A 89 -15.58 4.21 7.24
CA LEU A 89 -15.48 3.58 5.94
C LEU A 89 -14.45 2.48 5.96
N THR A 90 -14.78 1.35 5.37
CA THR A 90 -13.82 0.27 5.07
C THR A 90 -13.48 0.32 3.60
N ILE A 91 -12.20 0.49 3.31
CA ILE A 91 -11.63 0.50 1.97
C ILE A 91 -10.88 -0.82 1.77
N ARG A 92 -11.35 -1.59 0.81
CA ARG A 92 -10.74 -2.85 0.42
C ARG A 92 -10.14 -2.69 -0.96
N SER A 93 -8.85 -2.94 -1.09
CA SER A 93 -8.13 -2.93 -2.37
C SER A 93 -7.64 -4.33 -2.70
N VAL A 94 -7.92 -4.78 -3.91
CA VAL A 94 -7.42 -6.05 -4.45
C VAL A 94 -6.49 -5.72 -5.59
N GLY A 95 -5.18 -5.86 -5.37
CA GLY A 95 -4.17 -5.68 -6.39
C GLY A 95 -3.82 -6.99 -7.06
N SER A 96 -3.70 -6.99 -8.38
CA SER A 96 -3.32 -8.15 -9.18
C SER A 96 -2.07 -7.85 -10.03
N TYR A 97 -1.13 -8.78 -10.02
CA TYR A 97 0.07 -8.74 -10.86
C TYR A 97 0.34 -10.14 -11.42
N MET A 98 0.34 -10.27 -12.73
CA MET A 98 0.40 -11.57 -13.40
C MET A 98 -0.71 -12.50 -12.88
N ASN A 99 -0.36 -13.62 -12.22
CA ASN A 99 -1.30 -14.59 -11.68
C ASN A 99 -1.43 -14.52 -10.14
N VAL A 100 -0.91 -13.46 -9.52
CA VAL A 100 -0.91 -13.29 -8.06
C VAL A 100 -1.80 -12.11 -7.70
N THR A 101 -2.66 -12.33 -6.71
CA THR A 101 -3.50 -11.27 -6.14
C THR A 101 -3.15 -11.03 -4.69
N HIS A 102 -3.24 -9.77 -4.25
CA HIS A 102 -3.09 -9.38 -2.85
C HIS A 102 -4.23 -8.46 -2.45
N GLU A 103 -4.75 -8.67 -1.25
CA GLU A 103 -5.82 -7.87 -0.69
C GLU A 103 -5.28 -7.02 0.46
N THR A 104 -5.61 -5.73 0.46
CA THR A 104 -5.32 -4.81 1.57
C THR A 104 -6.63 -4.14 2.01
N ILE A 105 -6.87 -4.12 3.31
CA ILE A 105 -8.07 -3.53 3.92
C ILE A 105 -7.62 -2.41 4.86
N VAL A 106 -8.27 -1.26 4.75
CA VAL A 106 -8.03 -0.09 5.61
C VAL A 106 -9.36 0.46 6.11
N ASP A 107 -9.45 0.65 7.41
CA ASP A 107 -10.57 1.34 8.01
C ASP A 107 -10.24 2.83 8.16
N ALA A 108 -11.09 3.69 7.59
CA ALA A 108 -10.95 5.14 7.62
C ALA A 108 -12.10 5.76 8.44
N SER A 109 -11.75 6.46 9.50
CA SER A 109 -12.69 7.25 10.29
C SER A 109 -12.69 8.71 9.85
N ARG A 110 -13.87 9.31 9.70
CA ARG A 110 -14.06 10.73 9.40
C ARG A 110 -14.41 11.52 10.66
N GLU A 111 -13.75 11.26 11.75
CA GLU A 111 -13.95 12.09 12.93
C GLU A 111 -13.24 13.45 12.72
N PRO A 112 -13.93 14.57 12.98
CA PRO A 112 -13.28 15.86 13.01
C PRO A 112 -12.22 15.83 14.12
N VAL A 113 -10.96 15.96 13.76
CA VAL A 113 -9.90 16.12 14.75
C VAL A 113 -10.17 17.44 15.46
N PRO A 114 -10.49 17.45 16.77
CA PRO A 114 -10.68 18.69 17.49
C PRO A 114 -9.36 19.46 17.42
N PHE A 115 -9.46 20.72 17.03
CA PHE A 115 -8.29 21.60 17.09
C PHE A 115 -7.70 21.55 18.50
N PRO A 116 -6.38 21.41 18.65
CA PRO A 116 -5.76 21.50 19.95
C PRO A 116 -6.15 22.84 20.56
N THR A 117 -6.86 22.79 21.68
CA THR A 117 -7.19 24.00 22.46
C THR A 117 -5.87 24.59 22.94
N ALA A 118 -5.36 25.61 22.25
CA ALA A 118 -4.25 26.37 22.74
C ALA A 118 -4.68 27.06 24.05
N PRO A 119 -4.04 26.80 25.17
CA PRO A 119 -4.51 27.26 26.49
C PRO A 119 -4.49 28.80 26.67
N SER A 120 -4.10 29.54 25.66
CA SER A 120 -3.99 31.02 25.72
C SER A 120 -4.41 31.75 24.43
N ALA A 121 -5.05 31.07 23.48
CA ALA A 121 -5.54 31.71 22.26
C ALA A 121 -7.04 31.96 22.33
N LEU A 122 -7.47 33.15 22.02
CA LEU A 122 -8.87 33.49 21.83
C LEU A 122 -9.35 32.87 20.51
N TYR A 123 -10.15 31.80 20.58
CA TYR A 123 -10.78 31.19 19.42
C TYR A 123 -12.15 31.86 19.17
N VAL A 124 -12.30 32.44 18.00
CA VAL A 124 -13.57 33.06 17.60
C VAL A 124 -14.10 32.33 16.37
N SER A 125 -15.16 31.55 16.56
CA SER A 125 -15.72 30.65 15.53
C SER A 125 -16.86 31.25 14.69
N THR A 126 -17.17 32.53 14.83
CA THR A 126 -18.30 33.15 14.10
C THR A 126 -17.91 34.38 13.31
N ALA A 127 -18.43 34.46 12.10
CA ALA A 127 -18.19 35.56 11.15
C ALA A 127 -18.74 36.93 11.56
N ALA A 128 -19.35 37.06 12.72
CA ALA A 128 -19.94 38.31 13.20
C ALA A 128 -19.46 38.66 14.62
N ILE A 129 -18.21 39.18 14.70
CA ILE A 129 -17.77 39.81 15.93
C ILE A 129 -18.05 41.32 15.82
N GLN A 130 -19.06 41.77 16.51
CA GLN A 130 -19.25 43.19 16.78
C GLN A 130 -18.70 43.49 18.18
N ASN A 131 -17.63 44.32 18.25
CA ASN A 131 -17.08 44.88 19.47
C ASN A 131 -16.36 43.91 20.43
N VAL A 132 -15.15 43.47 20.08
CA VAL A 132 -14.21 42.90 21.06
C VAL A 132 -13.40 44.00 21.67
N LYS A 133 -13.59 44.34 22.96
CA LYS A 133 -12.71 45.20 23.75
C LYS A 133 -11.67 44.31 24.44
N MET A 134 -10.43 44.46 24.05
CA MET A 134 -9.29 43.81 24.69
C MET A 134 -8.47 44.85 25.50
N ASN A 135 -8.30 44.58 26.79
CA ASN A 135 -7.46 45.40 27.67
C ASN A 135 -6.18 44.60 27.96
N GLY A 136 -5.05 45.06 27.44
CA GLY A 136 -3.72 44.50 27.70
C GLY A 136 -2.80 44.54 26.48
N ASN A 137 -1.49 44.40 26.71
CA ASN A 137 -0.50 44.24 25.63
C ASN A 137 -0.50 42.82 25.13
N PHE A 138 -1.10 42.58 23.98
CA PHE A 138 -1.03 41.28 23.30
C PHE A 138 -0.93 41.48 21.79
N THR A 139 -0.30 40.51 21.15
CA THR A 139 -0.15 40.45 19.69
C THR A 139 -1.16 39.48 19.13
N VAL A 140 -2.02 39.94 18.22
CA VAL A 140 -2.96 39.07 17.49
C VAL A 140 -2.32 38.71 16.16
N SER A 141 -2.03 37.41 15.97
CA SER A 141 -1.60 36.85 14.67
C SER A 141 -2.79 36.20 14.02
N CYS A 142 -3.33 36.79 12.97
CA CYS A 142 -4.37 36.18 12.16
C CYS A 142 -3.74 35.34 11.04
N PHE A 143 -3.86 34.05 11.13
CA PHE A 143 -3.63 33.18 9.97
C PHE A 143 -4.94 33.06 9.20
N ASN A 144 -4.98 33.63 7.98
CA ASN A 144 -6.11 33.46 7.10
C ASN A 144 -6.03 32.08 6.45
N HIS A 145 -6.88 31.16 6.91
CA HIS A 145 -6.92 29.76 6.45
C HIS A 145 -7.80 29.56 5.21
N ASP A 146 -8.38 30.63 4.66
CA ASP A 146 -9.36 30.57 3.57
C ASP A 146 -8.77 30.92 2.19
N LYS A 147 -7.49 30.69 2.00
CA LYS A 147 -6.88 30.84 0.66
C LYS A 147 -6.10 29.59 0.32
N ASP A 148 -6.83 28.55 -0.13
CA ASP A 148 -6.44 27.61 -1.17
C ASP A 148 -7.69 26.90 -1.72
#